data_7a6a6abb1f386cf4ed97b498658432d6
#
_entry.id   7a6a6abb1f386cf4ed97b498658432d6
#
_cell.length_a   1.000
_cell.length_b   1.000
_cell.length_c   1.000
_cell.angle_alpha   90.00
_cell.angle_beta   90.00
_cell.angle_gamma   90.00
#
_symmetry.space_group_name_H-M   'P 1'
#
loop_
_entity.id
_entity.type
_entity.pdbx_description
1 polymer ?
#
loop_
_entity_poly.entity_id
_entity_poly.type
_entity_poly.pdbx_seq_one_letter_code
_entity_poly.pdbx_strand_id
1 'polypeptide(L)' 'MGGQARVSDRAFDALYTAIIHGDLEAGSRLQVRDLAESLGTSMMPVREALNRLEEFGLVETLPYRGAVVKTFSQG' A
#
# COMPACT_ATOMS: atom_id res chain seq x y z
N MET A 1 -4.79 -25.55 3.07
CA MET A 1 -4.49 -25.10 2.98
C MET A 1 -3.52 -24.61 2.64
N GLY A 2 -3.06 -24.47 2.39
CA GLY A 2 -2.10 -24.06 2.01
C GLY A 2 -1.73 -22.88 2.11
N GLY A 3 -1.98 -22.33 2.45
CA GLY A 3 -1.86 -21.14 2.70
C GLY A 3 -0.62 -20.40 2.61
N GLN A 4 0.06 -20.51 1.57
CA GLN A 4 1.17 -19.66 1.42
C GLN A 4 0.73 -18.36 0.90
N ALA A 5 0.82 -17.29 1.69
CA ALA A 5 0.51 -15.97 1.23
C ALA A 5 1.57 -15.52 0.25
N ARG A 6 1.14 -14.92 -0.83
CA ARG A 6 2.08 -14.33 -1.77
C ARG A 6 2.70 -13.11 -1.15
N VAL A 7 3.86 -12.72 -1.69
CA VAL A 7 4.52 -11.52 -1.22
C VAL A 7 3.62 -10.31 -1.40
N SER A 8 2.87 -10.26 -2.50
CA SER A 8 1.95 -9.14 -2.71
C SER A 8 0.85 -9.13 -1.64
N ASP A 9 0.43 -10.29 -1.16
CA ASP A 9 -0.55 -10.35 -0.09
C ASP A 9 0.01 -9.80 1.21
N ARG A 10 1.26 -10.13 1.49
CA ARG A 10 1.92 -9.60 2.68
C ARG A 10 2.08 -8.10 2.58
N ALA A 11 2.48 -7.62 1.40
CA ALA A 11 2.63 -6.19 1.20
C ALA A 11 1.29 -5.50 1.38
N PHE A 12 0.24 -6.08 0.83
CA PHE A 12 -1.09 -5.51 0.98
C PHE A 12 -1.48 -5.43 2.47
N ASP A 13 -1.31 -6.52 3.19
CA ASP A 13 -1.66 -6.56 4.61
C ASP A 13 -0.89 -5.52 5.40
N ALA A 14 0.40 -5.43 5.15
CA ALA A 14 1.24 -4.49 5.89
C ALA A 14 0.79 -3.05 5.63
N LEU A 15 0.54 -2.73 4.38
CA LEU A 15 0.13 -1.37 4.03
C LEU A 15 -1.27 -1.08 4.52
N TYR A 16 -2.17 -2.04 4.36
CA TYR A 16 -3.54 -1.87 4.81
C TYR A 16 -3.58 -1.61 6.32
N THR A 17 -2.85 -2.42 7.07
CA THR A 17 -2.81 -2.27 8.51
C THR A 17 -2.23 -0.92 8.90
N ALA A 18 -1.15 -0.51 8.23
CA ALA A 18 -0.53 0.77 8.55
C ALA A 18 -1.48 1.93 8.27
N ILE A 19 -2.26 1.83 7.21
CA ILE A 19 -3.21 2.90 6.89
C ILE A 19 -4.34 2.92 7.91
N ILE A 20 -4.89 1.76 8.23
CA ILE A 20 -6.02 1.68 9.14
C ILE A 20 -5.61 2.12 10.54
N HIS A 21 -4.41 1.76 10.96
CA HIS A 21 -3.95 2.10 12.30
C HIS A 21 -3.40 3.52 12.38
N GLY A 22 -3.27 4.19 11.25
CA GLY A 22 -2.80 5.56 11.28
C GLY A 22 -1.30 5.72 11.22
N ASP A 23 -0.57 4.64 11.05
CA ASP A 23 0.88 4.73 10.88
C ASP A 23 1.21 5.46 9.60
N LEU A 24 0.39 5.29 8.58
CA LEU A 24 0.49 6.06 7.35
C LEU A 24 -0.66 7.05 7.34
N GLU A 25 -0.32 8.31 7.44
CA GLU A 25 -1.35 9.34 7.56
C GLU A 25 -1.96 9.64 6.21
N ALA A 26 -3.19 10.09 6.22
CA ALA A 26 -3.85 10.54 5.02
C ALA A 26 -3.03 11.65 4.39
N GLY A 27 -2.87 11.59 3.08
CA GLY A 27 -2.04 12.53 2.36
C GLY A 27 -0.59 12.14 2.28
N SER A 28 -0.19 11.08 2.98
CA SER A 28 1.19 10.61 2.92
C SER A 28 1.51 10.06 1.55
N ARG A 29 2.72 10.34 1.11
CA ARG A 29 3.17 9.85 -0.17
C ARG A 29 3.86 8.51 0.01
N LEU A 30 3.47 7.55 -0.80
CA LEU A 30 4.03 6.20 -0.74
C LEU A 30 4.83 5.96 -2.00
N GLN A 31 6.10 5.61 -1.83
CA GLN A 31 6.95 5.30 -2.97
C GLN A 31 7.24 3.82 -2.98
N VAL A 32 7.07 3.22 -4.15
CA VAL A 32 7.23 1.78 -4.29
C VAL A 32 8.61 1.33 -3.84
N ARG A 33 9.63 2.09 -4.23
CA ARG A 33 11.00 1.71 -3.88
C ARG A 33 11.19 1.67 -2.37
N ASP A 34 10.73 2.70 -1.69
CA ASP A 34 10.90 2.77 -0.24
C ASP A 34 10.14 1.66 0.45
N LEU A 35 8.93 1.39 -0.03
CA LEU A 35 8.12 0.34 0.56
C LEU A 35 8.75 -1.03 0.31
N ALA A 36 9.30 -1.25 -0.88
CA ALA A 36 9.93 -2.51 -1.17
C ALA A 36 11.14 -2.74 -0.27
N GLU A 37 11.92 -1.70 -0.04
CA GLU A 37 13.06 -1.81 0.86
C GLU A 37 12.60 -2.11 2.28
N SER A 38 11.61 -1.42 2.71
CA SER A 38 11.08 -1.58 4.06
C SER A 38 10.52 -2.99 4.27
N LEU A 39 9.89 -3.54 3.25
CA LEU A 39 9.29 -4.86 3.34
C LEU A 39 10.26 -5.98 2.97
N GLY A 40 11.45 -5.62 2.50
CA GLY A 40 12.43 -6.62 2.14
C GLY A 40 12.07 -7.40 0.90
N THR A 41 11.48 -6.76 -0.08
CA THR A 41 11.04 -7.42 -1.28
C THR A 41 11.35 -6.57 -2.50
N SER A 42 11.06 -7.11 -3.68
CA SER A 42 11.18 -6.35 -4.91
C SER A 42 10.00 -5.39 -5.04
N MET A 43 10.01 -4.57 -6.08
CA MET A 43 8.97 -3.56 -6.24
C MET A 43 7.68 -4.11 -6.82
N MET A 44 7.75 -5.23 -7.53
CA MET A 44 6.57 -5.75 -8.21
C MET A 44 5.43 -6.07 -7.24
N PRO A 45 5.66 -6.85 -6.17
CA PRO A 45 4.55 -7.15 -5.26
C PRO A 45 4.02 -5.89 -4.56
N VAL A 46 4.88 -4.89 -4.36
CA VAL A 46 4.41 -3.65 -3.76
C VAL A 46 3.47 -2.93 -4.71
N ARG A 47 3.80 -2.90 -5.99
CA ARG A 47 2.92 -2.29 -6.98
C ARG A 47 1.57 -2.99 -7.01
N GLU A 48 1.59 -4.31 -6.97
CA GLU A 48 0.33 -5.06 -6.97
C GLU A 48 -0.49 -4.73 -5.74
N ALA A 49 0.19 -4.64 -4.59
CA ALA A 49 -0.52 -4.31 -3.36
C ALA A 49 -1.13 -2.92 -3.43
N LEU A 50 -0.38 -1.96 -3.96
CA LEU A 50 -0.90 -0.60 -4.09
C LEU A 50 -2.08 -0.54 -5.05
N ASN A 51 -2.04 -1.32 -6.12
CA ASN A 51 -3.17 -1.36 -7.03
C ASN A 51 -4.42 -1.87 -6.33
N ARG A 52 -4.26 -2.89 -5.50
CA ARG A 52 -5.40 -3.42 -4.76
C ARG A 52 -5.93 -2.40 -3.75
N LEU A 53 -5.02 -1.70 -3.09
CA LEU A 53 -5.44 -0.66 -2.16
C LEU A 53 -6.17 0.46 -2.88
N GLU A 54 -5.75 0.76 -4.10
CA GLU A 54 -6.42 1.79 -4.88
C GLU A 54 -7.83 1.34 -5.23
N GLU A 55 -8.02 0.07 -5.53
CA GLU A 55 -9.34 -0.44 -5.84
C GLU A 55 -10.26 -0.32 -4.63
N PHE A 56 -9.71 -0.44 -3.45
CA PHE A 56 -10.50 -0.26 -2.23
C PHE A 56 -10.68 1.20 -1.85
N GLY A 57 -10.02 2.10 -2.57
CA GLY A 57 -10.15 3.51 -2.28
C GLY A 57 -9.27 3.99 -1.15
N LEU A 58 -8.28 3.21 -0.78
CA LEU A 58 -7.39 3.58 0.33
C LEU A 58 -6.20 4.41 -0.13
N VAL A 59 -5.80 4.27 -1.37
CA VAL A 59 -4.71 5.06 -1.92
C VAL A 59 -5.08 5.52 -3.31
N GLU A 60 -4.37 6.52 -3.79
CA GLU A 60 -4.56 7.04 -5.14
C GLU A 60 -3.20 7.08 -5.81
N THR A 61 -3.11 6.53 -7.00
CA THR A 61 -1.87 6.54 -7.77
C THR A 61 -1.79 7.80 -8.60
N LEU A 62 -0.67 8.50 -8.47
CA LEU A 62 -0.45 9.72 -9.21
C LEU A 62 0.65 9.50 -10.24
N PRO A 63 0.54 10.11 -11.43
CA PRO A 63 1.43 9.78 -12.54
C PRO A 63 2.91 9.94 -12.24
N TYR A 64 3.28 10.97 -11.53
CA TYR A 64 4.70 11.24 -11.30
C TYR A 64 5.06 11.25 -9.83
N ARG A 65 4.15 10.85 -8.96
CA ARG A 65 4.38 10.99 -7.54
C ARG A 65 4.16 9.70 -6.77
N GLY A 66 3.97 8.61 -7.48
CA GLY A 66 3.70 7.34 -6.82
C GLY A 66 2.29 7.30 -6.30
N ALA A 67 2.12 6.87 -5.08
CA ALA A 67 0.80 6.72 -4.49
C ALA A 67 0.67 7.62 -3.27
N VAL A 68 -0.56 8.00 -2.99
CA VAL A 68 -0.86 8.86 -1.84
C VAL A 68 -1.99 8.21 -1.05
N VAL A 69 -1.86 8.21 0.26
CA VAL A 69 -2.92 7.69 1.12
C VAL A 69 -4.10 8.63 1.05
N LYS A 70 -5.27 8.09 0.74
CA LYS A 70 -6.46 8.93 0.59
C LYS A 70 -7.04 9.24 1.94
N THR A 71 -7.68 10.39 2.01
CA THR A 71 -8.35 10.81 3.22
C THR A 71 -9.69 10.13 3.33
N PHE A 72 -9.95 9.53 4.47
CA PHE A 72 -11.27 9.02 4.70
C PHE A 72 -12.12 10.13 5.21
N SER A 73 -13.12 10.46 4.45
CA SER A 73 -14.03 11.46 4.89
C SER A 73 -15.02 10.81 5.81
N GLN A 74 -15.01 11.22 7.02
CA GLN A 74 -15.95 10.70 7.95
C GLN A 74 -17.21 11.49 7.94
N GLY A 75 -17.24 12.39 7.21
CA GLY A 75 -18.37 13.25 6.96
C GLY A 75 -19.53 13.24 7.53
#